data_29ba6452f450a2425f798c03c929c923
#
_entry.id   29ba6452f450a2425f798c03c929c923
#
_cell.length_a   1.000
_cell.length_b   1.000
_cell.length_c   1.000
_cell.angle_alpha   90.00
_cell.angle_beta   90.00
_cell.angle_gamma   90.00
#
_symmetry.space_group_name_H-M   'P 1'
#
loop_
_entity.id
_entity.type
_entity.pdbx_description
1 polymer ?
#
loop_
_entity_poly.entity_id
_entity_poly.type
_entity_poly.pdbx_seq_one_letter_code
_entity_poly.pdbx_strand_id
1 'polypeptide(L)'
;MSLNDSILRSVGLTDPNFEFLMDDNGEFNHISYRGKDNHKTIVYEAALHGDMDRCTLCGQESVLTKNGFSKPTEVKLPATNGFDNRLRLRKQRYYCHNCNASVVVSSPDLEEDRNISKPLRLQVIRLAMEDISEKVIGFILRLSHSTVHRVINDELQDYRYDYSHLPAVLSFDEIRISRSYAFVYASPDSFMEILPSRDLNTIRSYFYGFSLKQRQAVTHVVMDMNASYATLVPELFPNAQIVIDRFHIVQLMTRAINTIRTGIQHLLDKHSREYKIMKNGW
;
A
#
# COMPACT_ATOMS: atom_id res chain seq x y z
N MET A 1 29.18 -6.94 -22.88
CA MET A 1 28.17 -6.13 -22.16
C MET A 1 28.69 -4.72 -22.17
N SER A 2 27.92 -3.77 -22.67
CA SER A 2 28.35 -2.37 -22.70
C SER A 2 28.38 -1.80 -21.26
N LEU A 3 29.15 -0.73 -21.05
CA LEU A 3 29.16 -0.05 -19.74
C LEU A 3 27.77 0.51 -19.41
N ASN A 4 27.05 0.99 -20.43
CA ASN A 4 25.66 1.44 -20.32
C ASN A 4 24.74 0.33 -19.79
N ASP A 5 24.84 -0.90 -20.31
CA ASP A 5 24.04 -2.04 -19.84
C ASP A 5 24.36 -2.41 -18.39
N SER A 6 25.61 -2.27 -17.99
CA SER A 6 26.03 -2.55 -16.61
C SER A 6 25.45 -1.56 -15.63
N ILE A 7 25.42 -0.27 -15.98
CA ILE A 7 24.80 0.78 -15.16
C ILE A 7 23.28 0.58 -15.09
N LEU A 8 22.60 0.34 -16.24
CA LEU A 8 21.16 0.06 -16.28
C LEU A 8 20.77 -1.04 -15.26
N ARG A 9 21.47 -2.17 -15.32
CA ARG A 9 21.22 -3.30 -14.40
C ARG A 9 21.49 -2.94 -12.94
N SER A 10 22.55 -2.19 -12.66
CA SER A 10 22.92 -1.83 -11.29
C SER A 10 21.89 -0.93 -10.62
N VAL A 11 21.18 -0.12 -11.39
CA VAL A 11 20.13 0.80 -10.89
C VAL A 11 18.72 0.28 -11.11
N GLY A 12 18.58 -0.96 -11.65
CA GLY A 12 17.30 -1.64 -11.83
C GLY A 12 16.48 -1.13 -13.01
N LEU A 13 17.11 -0.49 -14.01
CA LEU A 13 16.45 -0.11 -15.26
C LEU A 13 16.65 -1.20 -16.31
N THR A 14 15.70 -1.33 -17.24
CA THR A 14 15.69 -2.38 -18.26
C THR A 14 15.57 -1.84 -19.68
N ASP A 15 15.11 -0.60 -19.85
CA ASP A 15 14.90 0.03 -21.14
C ASP A 15 16.24 0.36 -21.81
N PRO A 16 16.58 -0.25 -22.96
CA PRO A 16 17.85 -0.01 -23.66
C PRO A 16 17.97 1.40 -24.26
N ASN A 17 16.87 2.15 -24.30
CA ASN A 17 16.85 3.50 -24.85
C ASN A 17 17.45 4.57 -23.92
N PHE A 18 17.83 4.20 -22.69
CA PHE A 18 18.62 5.07 -21.84
C PHE A 18 20.07 5.11 -22.31
N GLU A 19 20.58 6.30 -22.51
CA GLU A 19 22.00 6.58 -22.72
C GLU A 19 22.52 7.35 -21.53
N PHE A 20 23.44 6.72 -20.75
CA PHE A 20 24.13 7.41 -19.67
C PHE A 20 25.24 8.31 -20.24
N LEU A 21 25.24 9.55 -19.77
CA LEU A 21 26.17 10.57 -20.26
C LEU A 21 27.38 10.66 -19.34
N MET A 22 28.56 10.76 -19.93
CA MET A 22 29.79 11.07 -19.20
C MET A 22 29.82 12.57 -18.86
N ASP A 23 30.37 12.89 -17.73
CA ASP A 23 30.73 14.27 -17.39
C ASP A 23 32.03 14.71 -18.09
N ASP A 24 32.44 15.96 -17.84
CA ASP A 24 33.67 16.53 -18.43
C ASP A 24 34.95 15.78 -17.96
N ASN A 25 34.89 14.97 -16.91
CA ASN A 25 35.98 14.14 -16.39
C ASN A 25 35.94 12.70 -16.93
N GLY A 26 34.97 12.37 -17.78
CA GLY A 26 34.77 11.03 -18.33
C GLY A 26 34.08 10.06 -17.34
N GLU A 27 33.42 10.55 -16.29
CA GLU A 27 32.69 9.75 -15.33
C GLU A 27 31.19 9.74 -15.66
N PHE A 28 30.54 8.56 -15.51
CA PHE A 28 29.09 8.40 -15.74
C PHE A 28 28.21 8.85 -14.57
N ASN A 29 28.80 9.16 -13.43
CA ASN A 29 28.10 9.60 -12.24
C ASN A 29 28.97 10.52 -11.40
N HIS A 30 28.31 11.29 -10.54
CA HIS A 30 29.01 12.06 -9.53
C HIS A 30 28.35 11.86 -8.15
N ILE A 31 29.17 11.93 -7.11
CA ILE A 31 28.70 11.84 -5.73
C ILE A 31 28.31 13.24 -5.27
N SER A 32 27.06 13.39 -4.83
CA SER A 32 26.61 14.60 -4.16
C SER A 32 26.19 14.29 -2.72
N TYR A 33 26.34 15.29 -1.84
CA TYR A 33 25.92 15.18 -0.45
C TYR A 33 24.61 15.95 -0.27
N ARG A 34 23.58 15.26 0.21
CA ARG A 34 22.23 15.83 0.34
C ARG A 34 21.65 15.61 1.73
N GLY A 35 20.81 16.55 2.14
CA GLY A 35 20.07 16.49 3.41
C GLY A 35 20.90 16.88 4.64
N LYS A 36 20.22 16.93 5.79
CA LYS A 36 20.84 17.30 7.08
C LYS A 36 21.88 16.27 7.55
N ASP A 37 21.71 15.02 7.16
CA ASP A 37 22.58 13.91 7.55
C ASP A 37 23.76 13.69 6.58
N ASN A 38 23.93 14.61 5.63
CA ASN A 38 25.01 14.57 4.64
C ASN A 38 25.12 13.23 3.88
N HIS A 39 23.96 12.64 3.53
CA HIS A 39 23.93 11.36 2.83
C HIS A 39 24.57 11.43 1.45
N LYS A 40 25.37 10.43 1.17
CA LYS A 40 25.96 10.25 -0.16
C LYS A 40 24.87 9.85 -1.15
N THR A 41 24.74 10.61 -2.23
CA THR A 41 23.84 10.35 -3.34
C THR A 41 24.63 10.23 -4.62
N ILE A 42 24.46 9.15 -5.35
CA ILE A 42 25.01 9.00 -6.69
C ILE A 42 24.00 9.60 -7.68
N VAL A 43 24.47 10.53 -8.49
CA VAL A 43 23.65 11.16 -9.53
C VAL A 43 24.15 10.70 -10.88
N TYR A 44 23.29 10.10 -11.66
CA TYR A 44 23.55 9.70 -13.04
C TYR A 44 22.92 10.73 -13.97
N GLU A 45 23.65 11.18 -14.98
CA GLU A 45 23.09 11.98 -16.07
C GLU A 45 22.73 11.04 -17.22
N ALA A 46 21.50 11.14 -17.73
CA ALA A 46 21.09 10.32 -18.87
C ALA A 46 20.15 11.03 -19.84
N ALA A 47 20.18 10.57 -21.07
CA ALA A 47 19.18 10.87 -22.10
C ALA A 47 18.32 9.63 -22.35
N LEU A 48 17.02 9.81 -22.52
CA LEU A 48 16.10 8.79 -23.00
C LEU A 48 15.80 9.09 -24.46
N HIS A 49 16.26 8.21 -25.31
CA HIS A 49 15.96 8.22 -26.73
C HIS A 49 14.71 7.40 -27.03
N GLY A 50 14.21 7.49 -28.23
CA GLY A 50 13.11 6.67 -28.72
C GLY A 50 12.52 7.28 -29.96
N ASP A 51 11.94 6.44 -30.81
CA ASP A 51 11.21 6.89 -31.97
C ASP A 51 9.71 6.85 -31.67
N MET A 52 9.01 7.85 -32.16
CA MET A 52 7.57 8.00 -32.00
C MET A 52 6.93 8.21 -33.36
N ASP A 53 6.02 7.29 -33.73
CA ASP A 53 5.29 7.39 -35.00
C ASP A 53 3.93 8.08 -34.82
N ARG A 54 3.40 8.07 -33.61
CA ARG A 54 2.09 8.61 -33.29
C ARG A 54 2.18 9.63 -32.13
N CYS A 55 1.46 10.74 -32.26
CA CYS A 55 1.34 11.72 -31.20
C CYS A 55 0.50 11.19 -30.04
N THR A 56 1.03 11.24 -28.80
CA THR A 56 0.33 10.77 -27.60
C THR A 56 -0.86 11.65 -27.20
N LEU A 57 -0.93 12.89 -27.69
CA LEU A 57 -2.03 13.82 -27.36
C LEU A 57 -3.19 13.75 -28.35
N CYS A 58 -2.92 13.73 -29.67
CA CYS A 58 -3.98 13.75 -30.69
C CYS A 58 -4.14 12.43 -31.46
N GLY A 59 -3.27 11.44 -31.22
CA GLY A 59 -3.34 10.13 -31.85
C GLY A 59 -2.94 10.09 -33.32
N GLN A 60 -2.59 11.22 -33.96
CA GLN A 60 -2.25 11.29 -35.37
C GLN A 60 -0.85 10.74 -35.66
N GLU A 61 -0.72 9.96 -36.72
CA GLU A 61 0.54 9.36 -37.17
C GLU A 61 1.28 10.27 -38.18
N SER A 62 2.60 10.07 -38.28
CA SER A 62 3.49 10.72 -39.27
C SER A 62 3.49 12.25 -39.23
N VAL A 63 3.14 12.87 -38.11
CA VAL A 63 3.07 14.33 -37.90
C VAL A 63 4.11 14.84 -36.90
N LEU A 64 5.03 13.98 -36.49
CA LEU A 64 6.01 14.28 -35.45
C LEU A 64 7.39 14.58 -36.04
N THR A 65 8.03 15.64 -35.54
CA THR A 65 9.44 15.95 -35.84
C THR A 65 10.25 16.01 -34.56
N LYS A 66 11.48 15.45 -34.57
CA LYS A 66 12.40 15.55 -33.43
C LYS A 66 12.67 17.01 -33.10
N ASN A 67 12.53 17.38 -31.82
CA ASN A 67 12.68 18.75 -31.31
C ASN A 67 13.56 18.79 -30.06
N GLY A 68 14.78 18.25 -30.15
CA GLY A 68 15.75 18.24 -29.06
C GLY A 68 15.30 17.41 -27.87
N PHE A 69 15.71 17.84 -26.67
CA PHE A 69 15.42 17.16 -25.42
C PHE A 69 14.64 18.04 -24.46
N SER A 70 13.95 17.43 -23.50
CA SER A 70 13.30 18.11 -22.40
C SER A 70 14.33 18.74 -21.45
N LYS A 71 13.88 19.66 -20.58
CA LYS A 71 14.69 20.04 -19.42
C LYS A 71 14.93 18.80 -18.56
N PRO A 72 16.12 18.70 -17.89
CA PRO A 72 16.42 17.56 -17.04
C PRO A 72 15.45 17.51 -15.86
N THR A 73 14.93 16.29 -15.58
CA THR A 73 14.09 15.97 -14.42
C THR A 73 14.81 14.97 -13.54
N GLU A 74 14.67 15.08 -12.22
CA GLU A 74 15.24 14.10 -11.30
C GLU A 74 14.25 12.98 -11.03
N VAL A 75 14.70 11.75 -11.22
CA VAL A 75 13.99 10.52 -10.88
C VAL A 75 14.77 9.78 -9.82
N LYS A 76 14.11 9.37 -8.73
CA LYS A 76 14.73 8.56 -7.71
C LYS A 76 14.71 7.08 -8.11
N LEU A 77 15.88 6.43 -7.97
CA LEU A 77 16.11 5.03 -8.28
C LEU A 77 16.26 4.21 -6.98
N PRO A 78 16.21 2.87 -7.05
CA PRO A 78 16.59 2.02 -5.93
C PRO A 78 18.00 2.34 -5.42
N ALA A 79 18.18 2.33 -4.10
CA ALA A 79 19.49 2.49 -3.49
C ALA A 79 20.38 1.28 -3.79
N THR A 80 21.68 1.51 -4.01
CA THR A 80 22.67 0.46 -4.21
C THR A 80 23.87 0.69 -3.30
N ASN A 81 24.40 -0.36 -2.71
CA ASN A 81 25.61 -0.31 -1.86
C ASN A 81 25.54 0.78 -0.76
N GLY A 82 24.36 1.04 -0.21
CA GLY A 82 24.15 2.05 0.82
C GLY A 82 24.06 3.51 0.32
N PHE A 83 24.14 3.73 -1.00
CA PHE A 83 23.99 5.04 -1.62
C PHE A 83 22.58 5.23 -2.15
N ASP A 84 22.03 6.43 -1.98
CA ASP A 84 20.84 6.86 -2.74
C ASP A 84 21.24 7.09 -4.19
N ASN A 85 20.39 6.64 -5.12
CA ASN A 85 20.61 6.86 -6.54
C ASN A 85 19.56 7.82 -7.11
N ARG A 86 20.01 8.72 -7.95
CA ARG A 86 19.18 9.66 -8.70
C ARG A 86 19.59 9.70 -10.16
N LEU A 87 18.60 9.81 -11.01
CA LEU A 87 18.76 9.97 -12.43
C LEU A 87 18.31 11.38 -12.82
N ARG A 88 19.22 12.18 -13.36
CA ARG A 88 18.88 13.44 -14.04
C ARG A 88 18.67 13.12 -15.50
N LEU A 89 17.41 13.04 -15.86
CA LEU A 89 16.97 12.52 -17.16
C LEU A 89 16.50 13.63 -18.08
N ARG A 90 17.01 13.63 -19.30
CA ARG A 90 16.49 14.39 -20.42
C ARG A 90 15.79 13.44 -21.37
N LYS A 91 14.50 13.68 -21.66
CA LYS A 91 13.72 12.85 -22.57
C LYS A 91 13.73 13.45 -23.98
N GLN A 92 13.91 12.62 -25.03
CA GLN A 92 13.76 13.05 -26.42
C GLN A 92 12.38 13.68 -26.60
N ARG A 93 12.34 14.86 -27.18
CA ARG A 93 11.12 15.63 -27.41
C ARG A 93 10.79 15.63 -28.90
N TYR A 94 9.50 15.59 -29.18
CA TYR A 94 8.92 15.71 -30.52
C TYR A 94 7.94 16.87 -30.55
N TYR A 95 7.83 17.52 -31.72
CA TYR A 95 6.81 18.52 -31.99
C TYR A 95 5.77 17.91 -32.94
N CYS A 96 4.50 18.01 -32.56
CA CYS A 96 3.39 17.55 -33.40
C CYS A 96 2.83 18.70 -34.23
N HIS A 97 2.89 18.56 -35.55
CA HIS A 97 2.37 19.58 -36.45
C HIS A 97 0.85 19.60 -36.60
N ASN A 98 0.16 18.55 -36.14
CA ASN A 98 -1.31 18.49 -36.15
C ASN A 98 -1.94 19.24 -34.98
N CYS A 99 -1.49 18.99 -33.74
CA CYS A 99 -2.05 19.64 -32.53
C CYS A 99 -1.18 20.79 -32.01
N ASN A 100 -0.08 21.10 -32.65
CA ASN A 100 0.87 22.16 -32.30
C ASN A 100 1.43 22.03 -30.87
N ALA A 101 1.59 20.79 -30.39
CA ALA A 101 2.06 20.50 -29.05
C ALA A 101 3.39 19.74 -29.07
N SER A 102 4.16 19.87 -27.96
CA SER A 102 5.36 19.07 -27.75
C SER A 102 5.05 17.86 -26.89
N VAL A 103 5.50 16.69 -27.34
CA VAL A 103 5.40 15.42 -26.62
C VAL A 103 6.80 14.87 -26.36
N VAL A 104 6.95 14.02 -25.34
CA VAL A 104 8.22 13.39 -24.98
C VAL A 104 8.08 11.88 -25.03
N VAL A 105 9.20 11.20 -25.28
CA VAL A 105 9.24 9.74 -25.21
C VAL A 105 8.98 9.26 -23.79
N SER A 106 8.34 8.12 -23.67
CA SER A 106 8.11 7.40 -22.40
C SER A 106 9.01 6.18 -22.29
N SER A 107 9.17 5.64 -21.10
CA SER A 107 9.92 4.41 -20.83
C SER A 107 9.08 3.47 -19.97
N PRO A 108 9.16 2.14 -20.18
CA PRO A 108 8.50 1.17 -19.31
C PRO A 108 8.99 1.21 -17.87
N ASP A 109 10.20 1.72 -17.62
CA ASP A 109 10.80 1.83 -16.27
C ASP A 109 10.36 3.08 -15.51
N LEU A 110 9.68 4.00 -16.16
CA LEU A 110 9.23 5.29 -15.60
C LEU A 110 7.72 5.43 -15.72
N GLU A 111 7.13 6.18 -14.81
CA GLU A 111 5.74 6.64 -14.91
C GLU A 111 5.73 8.10 -15.35
N GLU A 112 4.67 8.48 -16.08
CA GLU A 112 4.44 9.87 -16.42
C GLU A 112 4.18 10.66 -15.12
N ASP A 113 4.75 11.86 -15.04
CA ASP A 113 4.61 12.79 -13.90
C ASP A 113 5.05 12.25 -12.54
N ARG A 114 5.86 11.19 -12.49
CA ARG A 114 6.40 10.62 -11.26
C ARG A 114 7.91 10.80 -11.14
N ASN A 115 8.35 11.14 -9.92
CA ASN A 115 9.76 11.35 -9.61
C ASN A 115 10.43 10.10 -8.98
N ILE A 116 9.81 8.94 -9.13
CA ILE A 116 10.35 7.65 -8.71
C ILE A 116 10.27 6.66 -9.88
N SER A 117 11.25 5.77 -9.99
CA SER A 117 11.24 4.71 -10.98
C SER A 117 10.27 3.58 -10.60
N LYS A 118 9.79 2.83 -11.59
CA LYS A 118 8.95 1.63 -11.33
C LYS A 118 9.65 0.58 -10.46
N PRO A 119 10.95 0.27 -10.63
CA PRO A 119 11.65 -0.62 -9.71
C PRO A 119 11.60 -0.16 -8.24
N LEU A 120 11.72 1.14 -7.98
CA LEU A 120 11.60 1.68 -6.62
C LEU A 120 10.16 1.59 -6.11
N ARG A 121 9.15 1.85 -6.97
CA ARG A 121 7.74 1.63 -6.65
C ARG A 121 7.47 0.19 -6.24
N LEU A 122 7.99 -0.79 -6.99
CA LEU A 122 7.83 -2.22 -6.66
C LEU A 122 8.48 -2.58 -5.30
N GLN A 123 9.57 -1.92 -4.91
CA GLN A 123 10.15 -2.12 -3.57
C GLN A 123 9.22 -1.60 -2.46
N VAL A 124 8.56 -0.46 -2.68
CA VAL A 124 7.54 0.04 -1.73
C VAL A 124 6.44 -0.98 -1.54
N ILE A 125 5.87 -1.50 -2.64
CA ILE A 125 4.77 -2.47 -2.61
C ILE A 125 5.19 -3.76 -1.90
N ARG A 126 6.36 -4.31 -2.23
CA ARG A 126 6.88 -5.52 -1.58
C ARG A 126 7.02 -5.35 -0.08
N LEU A 127 7.61 -4.24 0.38
CA LEU A 127 7.75 -3.98 1.81
C LEU A 127 6.40 -3.77 2.50
N ALA A 128 5.41 -3.19 1.80
CA ALA A 128 4.06 -3.05 2.34
C ALA A 128 3.36 -4.41 2.51
N MET A 129 3.67 -5.40 1.67
CA MET A 129 3.14 -6.76 1.80
C MET A 129 3.75 -7.56 2.97
N GLU A 130 4.88 -7.10 3.53
CA GLU A 130 5.57 -7.71 4.68
C GLU A 130 5.15 -7.09 6.03
N ASP A 131 3.95 -6.52 6.12
CA ASP A 131 3.40 -5.87 7.33
C ASP A 131 4.27 -4.73 7.89
N ILE A 132 5.13 -4.13 7.05
CA ILE A 132 5.99 -3.02 7.43
C ILE A 132 5.22 -1.71 7.31
N SER A 133 5.20 -0.90 8.37
CA SER A 133 4.49 0.38 8.35
C SER A 133 5.07 1.36 7.30
N GLU A 134 4.21 2.18 6.70
CA GLU A 134 4.59 3.20 5.71
C GLU A 134 5.73 4.12 6.19
N LYS A 135 5.76 4.44 7.49
CA LYS A 135 6.82 5.24 8.09
C LYS A 135 8.17 4.54 8.01
N VAL A 136 8.21 3.24 8.30
CA VAL A 136 9.42 2.42 8.26
C VAL A 136 9.85 2.19 6.81
N ILE A 137 8.90 1.93 5.90
CA ILE A 137 9.18 1.85 4.46
C ILE A 137 9.83 3.16 3.97
N GLY A 138 9.25 4.30 4.36
CA GLY A 138 9.80 5.61 4.05
C GLY A 138 11.23 5.79 4.55
N PHE A 139 11.52 5.33 5.76
CA PHE A 139 12.87 5.35 6.34
C PHE A 139 13.85 4.45 5.56
N ILE A 140 13.47 3.19 5.29
CA ILE A 140 14.30 2.21 4.57
C ILE A 140 14.64 2.71 3.15
N LEU A 141 13.63 3.16 2.41
CA LEU A 141 13.78 3.58 1.01
C LEU A 141 14.09 5.08 0.87
N ARG A 142 14.21 5.79 2.00
CA ARG A 142 14.44 7.25 2.06
C ARG A 142 13.43 8.04 1.23
N LEU A 143 12.18 7.61 1.28
CA LEU A 143 11.03 8.28 0.68
C LEU A 143 10.26 9.06 1.74
N SER A 144 9.58 10.13 1.32
CA SER A 144 8.63 10.77 2.21
C SER A 144 7.44 9.86 2.49
N HIS A 145 6.87 9.94 3.68
CA HIS A 145 5.64 9.19 4.03
C HIS A 145 4.53 9.41 3.00
N SER A 146 4.35 10.65 2.53
CA SER A 146 3.35 10.97 1.51
C SER A 146 3.61 10.28 0.16
N THR A 147 4.88 10.05 -0.20
CA THR A 147 5.22 9.30 -1.41
C THR A 147 4.89 7.82 -1.26
N VAL A 148 5.26 7.22 -0.10
CA VAL A 148 4.93 5.81 0.19
C VAL A 148 3.42 5.61 0.21
N HIS A 149 2.69 6.43 0.96
CA HIS A 149 1.23 6.39 1.05
C HIS A 149 0.56 6.48 -0.32
N ARG A 150 1.01 7.41 -1.18
CA ARG A 150 0.48 7.55 -2.54
C ARG A 150 0.74 6.30 -3.38
N VAL A 151 1.96 5.72 -3.32
CA VAL A 151 2.28 4.50 -4.07
C VAL A 151 1.37 3.35 -3.68
N ILE A 152 1.15 3.16 -2.37
CA ILE A 152 0.27 2.10 -1.86
C ILE A 152 -1.18 2.35 -2.28
N ASN A 153 -1.68 3.59 -2.15
CA ASN A 153 -3.04 3.92 -2.54
C ASN A 153 -3.28 3.79 -4.05
N ASP A 154 -2.30 4.16 -4.88
CA ASP A 154 -2.40 3.98 -6.33
C ASP A 154 -2.51 2.49 -6.71
N GLU A 155 -1.80 1.60 -5.99
CA GLU A 155 -1.90 0.15 -6.17
C GLU A 155 -3.25 -0.40 -5.73
N LEU A 156 -3.78 0.12 -4.61
CA LEU A 156 -5.07 -0.30 -4.07
C LEU A 156 -6.27 0.16 -4.91
N GLN A 157 -6.12 1.16 -5.79
CA GLN A 157 -7.20 1.58 -6.70
C GLN A 157 -7.63 0.47 -7.67
N ASP A 158 -6.71 -0.41 -8.03
CA ASP A 158 -6.97 -1.55 -8.91
C ASP A 158 -7.33 -2.82 -8.14
N TYR A 159 -7.35 -2.76 -6.79
CA TYR A 159 -7.75 -3.89 -5.97
C TYR A 159 -9.19 -4.31 -6.26
N ARG A 160 -9.36 -5.61 -6.45
CA ARG A 160 -10.68 -6.24 -6.62
C ARG A 160 -10.83 -7.37 -5.63
N TYR A 161 -11.98 -7.46 -5.00
CA TYR A 161 -12.30 -8.59 -4.14
C TYR A 161 -12.27 -9.90 -4.92
N ASP A 162 -11.64 -10.91 -4.33
CA ASP A 162 -11.66 -12.26 -4.89
C ASP A 162 -12.87 -13.02 -4.37
N TYR A 163 -13.82 -13.28 -5.27
CA TYR A 163 -15.02 -14.07 -4.99
C TYR A 163 -14.88 -15.55 -5.41
N SER A 164 -13.68 -16.01 -5.71
CA SER A 164 -13.45 -17.40 -6.16
C SER A 164 -13.59 -18.42 -5.04
N HIS A 165 -13.26 -18.04 -3.81
CA HIS A 165 -13.25 -18.91 -2.65
C HIS A 165 -13.81 -18.24 -1.40
N LEU A 166 -14.66 -18.97 -0.66
CA LEU A 166 -15.14 -18.58 0.66
C LEU A 166 -14.85 -19.71 1.65
N PRO A 167 -14.09 -19.44 2.73
CA PRO A 167 -13.76 -20.46 3.73
C PRO A 167 -14.98 -21.04 4.43
N ALA A 168 -14.88 -22.32 4.85
CA ALA A 168 -15.97 -22.98 5.57
C ALA A 168 -16.20 -22.44 6.99
N VAL A 169 -15.17 -21.85 7.59
CA VAL A 169 -15.24 -21.23 8.93
C VAL A 169 -14.81 -19.77 8.80
N LEU A 170 -15.67 -18.88 9.25
CA LEU A 170 -15.42 -17.43 9.23
C LEU A 170 -15.42 -16.90 10.67
N SER A 171 -14.53 -15.97 10.96
CA SER A 171 -14.54 -15.20 12.19
C SER A 171 -14.83 -13.74 11.84
N PHE A 172 -15.90 -13.18 12.38
CA PHE A 172 -16.34 -11.80 12.20
C PHE A 172 -15.87 -10.93 13.34
N ASP A 173 -15.28 -9.79 13.03
CA ASP A 173 -14.84 -8.79 14.00
C ASP A 173 -14.92 -7.37 13.40
N GLU A 174 -14.71 -6.37 14.26
CA GLU A 174 -14.64 -4.97 13.87
C GLU A 174 -13.30 -4.37 14.26
N ILE A 175 -12.64 -3.72 13.32
CA ILE A 175 -11.42 -2.97 13.58
C ILE A 175 -11.68 -1.48 13.51
N ARG A 176 -11.02 -0.72 14.38
CA ARG A 176 -11.08 0.74 14.34
C ARG A 176 -9.99 1.27 13.41
N ILE A 177 -10.41 1.91 12.33
CA ILE A 177 -9.51 2.59 11.38
C ILE A 177 -9.74 4.09 11.52
N SER A 178 -8.75 4.80 12.08
CA SER A 178 -8.85 6.25 12.35
C SER A 178 -10.08 6.61 13.21
N ARG A 179 -11.10 7.24 12.64
CA ARG A 179 -12.33 7.68 13.33
C ARG A 179 -13.55 6.80 13.05
N SER A 180 -13.42 5.81 12.17
CA SER A 180 -14.50 4.89 11.77
C SER A 180 -14.18 3.45 12.16
N TYR A 181 -15.16 2.57 12.00
CA TYR A 181 -14.99 1.13 12.16
C TYR A 181 -15.14 0.47 10.81
N ALA A 182 -14.25 -0.46 10.52
CA ALA A 182 -14.29 -1.36 9.40
C ALA A 182 -14.70 -2.76 9.86
N PHE A 183 -15.42 -3.48 9.02
CA PHE A 183 -15.71 -4.89 9.23
C PHE A 183 -14.54 -5.72 8.74
N VAL A 184 -14.19 -6.74 9.49
CA VAL A 184 -13.16 -7.71 9.10
C VAL A 184 -13.70 -9.12 9.28
N TYR A 185 -13.35 -10.00 8.34
CA TYR A 185 -13.47 -11.41 8.58
C TYR A 185 -12.16 -12.14 8.31
N ALA A 186 -11.93 -13.18 9.09
CA ALA A 186 -10.76 -14.04 8.97
C ALA A 186 -11.18 -15.49 8.91
N SER A 187 -10.28 -16.37 8.48
CA SER A 187 -10.44 -17.82 8.57
C SER A 187 -9.27 -18.43 9.33
N PRO A 188 -9.41 -19.68 9.81
CA PRO A 188 -8.29 -20.41 10.44
C PRO A 188 -7.07 -20.57 9.52
N ASP A 189 -7.25 -20.49 8.21
CA ASP A 189 -6.20 -20.63 7.19
C ASP A 189 -5.47 -19.30 6.89
N SER A 190 -5.57 -18.34 7.79
CA SER A 190 -4.95 -17.01 7.67
C SER A 190 -5.53 -16.09 6.57
N PHE A 191 -6.64 -16.48 5.96
CA PHE A 191 -7.36 -15.58 5.06
C PHE A 191 -8.04 -14.46 5.85
N MET A 192 -7.82 -13.23 5.43
CA MET A 192 -8.45 -12.05 6.05
C MET A 192 -8.85 -11.05 4.97
N GLU A 193 -10.06 -10.51 5.10
CA GLU A 193 -10.55 -9.42 4.26
C GLU A 193 -11.12 -8.31 5.12
N ILE A 194 -10.88 -7.07 4.72
CA ILE A 194 -11.32 -5.88 5.42
C ILE A 194 -12.27 -5.10 4.52
N LEU A 195 -13.50 -4.91 4.97
CA LEU A 195 -14.46 -4.05 4.26
C LEU A 195 -14.40 -2.62 4.82
N PRO A 196 -14.62 -1.61 3.97
CA PRO A 196 -14.43 -0.21 4.35
C PRO A 196 -15.41 0.29 5.43
N SER A 197 -16.49 -0.45 5.68
CA SER A 197 -17.52 -0.11 6.66
C SER A 197 -18.09 -1.36 7.32
N ARG A 198 -18.51 -1.24 8.59
CA ARG A 198 -19.28 -2.25 9.31
C ARG A 198 -20.79 -2.16 9.06
N ASP A 199 -21.22 -1.32 8.14
CA ASP A 199 -22.61 -1.20 7.75
C ASP A 199 -23.13 -2.52 7.16
N LEU A 200 -24.32 -2.96 7.62
CA LEU A 200 -24.88 -4.26 7.23
C LEU A 200 -25.12 -4.36 5.73
N ASN A 201 -25.42 -3.25 5.04
CA ASN A 201 -25.60 -3.25 3.60
C ASN A 201 -24.27 -3.46 2.86
N THR A 202 -23.19 -2.87 3.37
CA THR A 202 -21.84 -3.09 2.83
C THR A 202 -21.46 -4.56 2.96
N ILE A 203 -21.64 -5.16 4.16
CA ILE A 203 -21.34 -6.56 4.43
C ILE A 203 -22.21 -7.47 3.56
N ARG A 204 -23.51 -7.19 3.48
CA ARG A 204 -24.46 -7.94 2.66
C ARG A 204 -24.07 -7.91 1.18
N SER A 205 -23.76 -6.73 0.64
CA SER A 205 -23.38 -6.56 -0.76
C SER A 205 -22.09 -7.32 -1.09
N TYR A 206 -21.11 -7.32 -0.17
CA TYR A 206 -19.88 -8.07 -0.33
C TYR A 206 -20.13 -9.57 -0.40
N PHE A 207 -20.81 -10.17 0.58
CA PHE A 207 -21.04 -11.61 0.61
C PHE A 207 -22.00 -12.09 -0.48
N TYR A 208 -22.87 -11.25 -1.00
CA TYR A 208 -23.66 -11.59 -2.18
C TYR A 208 -22.85 -11.63 -3.48
N GLY A 209 -21.61 -11.16 -3.50
CA GLY A 209 -20.67 -11.41 -4.59
C GLY A 209 -20.28 -12.90 -4.72
N PHE A 210 -20.37 -13.68 -3.64
CA PHE A 210 -20.18 -15.13 -3.66
C PHE A 210 -21.44 -15.85 -4.10
N SER A 211 -21.27 -16.93 -4.85
CA SER A 211 -22.41 -17.79 -5.25
C SER A 211 -23.11 -18.38 -4.04
N LEU A 212 -24.41 -18.68 -4.19
CA LEU A 212 -25.18 -19.35 -3.13
C LEU A 212 -24.53 -20.67 -2.67
N LYS A 213 -23.94 -21.44 -3.59
CA LYS A 213 -23.24 -22.69 -3.28
C LYS A 213 -22.06 -22.45 -2.34
N GLN A 214 -21.27 -21.40 -2.57
CA GLN A 214 -20.14 -21.05 -1.69
C GLN A 214 -20.64 -20.60 -0.32
N ARG A 215 -21.68 -19.75 -0.27
CA ARG A 215 -22.28 -19.30 0.99
C ARG A 215 -22.91 -20.45 1.80
N GLN A 216 -23.49 -21.44 1.14
CA GLN A 216 -24.02 -22.65 1.77
C GLN A 216 -22.91 -23.62 2.27
N ALA A 217 -21.70 -23.49 1.76
CA ALA A 217 -20.54 -24.26 2.21
C ALA A 217 -19.94 -23.74 3.53
N VAL A 218 -20.29 -22.52 3.95
CA VAL A 218 -19.91 -21.99 5.25
C VAL A 218 -20.66 -22.76 6.34
N THR A 219 -19.91 -23.35 7.26
CA THR A 219 -20.45 -24.22 8.33
C THR A 219 -20.51 -23.51 9.67
N HIS A 220 -19.58 -22.58 9.94
CA HIS A 220 -19.50 -21.86 11.21
C HIS A 220 -19.15 -20.40 10.98
N VAL A 221 -19.79 -19.52 11.74
CA VAL A 221 -19.41 -18.12 11.86
C VAL A 221 -19.15 -17.79 13.33
N VAL A 222 -17.88 -17.55 13.66
CA VAL A 222 -17.45 -17.10 14.98
C VAL A 222 -17.61 -15.58 15.05
N MET A 223 -18.26 -15.06 16.07
CA MET A 223 -18.50 -13.62 16.20
C MET A 223 -18.66 -13.20 17.67
N ASP A 224 -18.65 -11.90 17.92
CA ASP A 224 -19.06 -11.34 19.19
C ASP A 224 -20.59 -11.47 19.39
N MET A 225 -21.10 -10.97 20.53
CA MET A 225 -22.53 -10.98 20.84
C MET A 225 -23.29 -9.83 20.17
N ASN A 226 -22.92 -9.45 18.92
CA ASN A 226 -23.62 -8.39 18.19
C ASN A 226 -24.93 -8.94 17.59
N ALA A 227 -26.05 -8.42 18.07
CA ALA A 227 -27.37 -8.84 17.63
C ALA A 227 -27.61 -8.61 16.12
N SER A 228 -26.98 -7.59 15.54
CA SER A 228 -27.12 -7.28 14.10
C SER A 228 -26.45 -8.35 13.24
N TYR A 229 -25.31 -8.87 13.65
CA TYR A 229 -24.65 -9.98 12.94
C TYR A 229 -25.39 -11.30 13.14
N ALA A 230 -25.98 -11.51 14.31
CA ALA A 230 -26.79 -12.71 14.59
C ALA A 230 -28.01 -12.83 13.63
N THR A 231 -28.56 -11.70 13.18
CA THR A 231 -29.63 -11.70 12.17
C THR A 231 -29.10 -11.81 10.74
N LEU A 232 -27.93 -11.28 10.46
CA LEU A 232 -27.31 -11.25 9.13
C LEU A 232 -26.74 -12.63 8.73
N VAL A 233 -26.14 -13.36 9.67
CA VAL A 233 -25.47 -14.64 9.40
C VAL A 233 -26.41 -15.67 8.78
N PRO A 234 -27.62 -15.95 9.30
CA PRO A 234 -28.55 -16.90 8.68
C PRO A 234 -29.04 -16.49 7.28
N GLU A 235 -29.12 -15.18 7.03
CA GLU A 235 -29.45 -14.63 5.71
C GLU A 235 -28.36 -14.92 4.69
N LEU A 236 -27.10 -14.68 5.06
CA LEU A 236 -25.95 -14.81 4.17
C LEU A 236 -25.50 -16.28 4.03
N PHE A 237 -25.48 -17.03 5.10
CA PHE A 237 -24.94 -18.40 5.21
C PHE A 237 -25.98 -19.36 5.78
N PRO A 238 -26.87 -19.88 4.95
CA PRO A 238 -28.05 -20.63 5.42
C PRO A 238 -27.73 -21.88 6.25
N ASN A 239 -26.54 -22.47 6.08
CA ASN A 239 -26.11 -23.70 6.76
C ASN A 239 -25.16 -23.43 7.93
N ALA A 240 -24.79 -22.15 8.18
CA ALA A 240 -23.80 -21.83 9.18
C ALA A 240 -24.38 -21.85 10.60
N GLN A 241 -23.60 -22.40 11.55
CA GLN A 241 -23.85 -22.26 12.97
C GLN A 241 -23.09 -21.06 13.50
N ILE A 242 -23.76 -20.23 14.32
CA ILE A 242 -23.15 -19.12 15.01
C ILE A 242 -22.41 -19.62 16.25
N VAL A 243 -21.15 -19.28 16.37
CA VAL A 243 -20.31 -19.57 17.54
C VAL A 243 -19.93 -18.23 18.18
N ILE A 244 -20.22 -18.08 19.46
CA ILE A 244 -19.84 -16.88 20.19
C ILE A 244 -18.38 -16.98 20.61
N ASP A 245 -17.60 -15.94 20.30
CA ASP A 245 -16.20 -15.88 20.66
C ASP A 245 -16.05 -15.78 22.21
N ARG A 246 -15.33 -16.76 22.76
CA ARG A 246 -15.06 -16.86 24.19
C ARG A 246 -14.36 -15.64 24.75
N PHE A 247 -13.49 -14.99 23.97
CA PHE A 247 -12.76 -13.80 24.41
C PHE A 247 -13.73 -12.67 24.79
N HIS A 248 -14.76 -12.41 23.98
CA HIS A 248 -15.76 -11.38 24.24
C HIS A 248 -16.62 -11.72 25.45
N ILE A 249 -16.92 -13.01 25.70
CA ILE A 249 -17.64 -13.44 26.92
C ILE A 249 -16.79 -13.14 28.16
N VAL A 250 -15.52 -13.57 28.17
CA VAL A 250 -14.60 -13.33 29.29
C VAL A 250 -14.40 -11.83 29.53
N GLN A 251 -14.26 -11.06 28.46
CA GLN A 251 -14.13 -9.60 28.56
C GLN A 251 -15.38 -8.95 29.19
N LEU A 252 -16.57 -9.39 28.77
CA LEU A 252 -17.82 -8.88 29.35
C LEU A 252 -17.93 -9.21 30.86
N MET A 253 -17.63 -10.46 31.25
CA MET A 253 -17.62 -10.88 32.63
C MET A 253 -16.61 -10.06 33.43
N THR A 254 -15.40 -9.88 32.94
CA THR A 254 -14.36 -9.08 33.59
C THR A 254 -14.79 -7.62 33.77
N ARG A 255 -15.42 -7.02 32.76
CA ARG A 255 -15.98 -5.66 32.86
C ARG A 255 -17.08 -5.58 33.92
N ALA A 256 -18.01 -6.53 33.96
CA ALA A 256 -19.08 -6.58 34.95
C ALA A 256 -18.55 -6.68 36.39
N ILE A 257 -17.62 -7.62 36.61
CA ILE A 257 -16.97 -7.79 37.90
C ILE A 257 -16.20 -6.51 38.31
N ASN A 258 -15.48 -5.90 37.38
CA ASN A 258 -14.75 -4.66 37.67
C ASN A 258 -15.68 -3.49 38.00
N THR A 259 -16.84 -3.40 37.36
CA THR A 259 -17.86 -2.40 37.68
C THR A 259 -18.39 -2.58 39.13
N ILE A 260 -18.70 -3.81 39.51
CA ILE A 260 -19.12 -4.12 40.87
C ILE A 260 -18.01 -3.78 41.86
N ARG A 261 -16.78 -4.23 41.60
CA ARG A 261 -15.61 -3.97 42.44
C ARG A 261 -15.39 -2.47 42.67
N THR A 262 -15.40 -1.69 41.59
CA THR A 262 -15.20 -0.22 41.67
C THR A 262 -16.37 0.45 42.39
N GLY A 263 -17.60 -0.01 42.17
CA GLY A 263 -18.76 0.46 42.94
C GLY A 263 -18.62 0.26 44.44
N ILE A 264 -18.24 -0.95 44.87
CA ILE A 264 -17.96 -1.24 46.29
C ILE A 264 -16.79 -0.40 46.79
N GLN A 265 -15.70 -0.30 46.03
CA GLN A 265 -14.52 0.46 46.40
C GLN A 265 -14.84 1.95 46.68
N HIS A 266 -15.76 2.54 45.94
CA HIS A 266 -16.18 3.94 46.15
C HIS A 266 -16.94 4.16 47.46
N LEU A 267 -17.50 3.10 48.06
CA LEU A 267 -18.21 3.17 49.33
C LEU A 267 -17.27 2.98 50.55
N LEU A 268 -16.02 2.59 50.33
CA LEU A 268 -15.04 2.30 51.38
C LEU A 268 -14.17 3.53 51.71
N ASP A 269 -13.71 3.64 52.94
CA ASP A 269 -12.69 4.62 53.32
C ASP A 269 -11.38 4.32 52.55
N LYS A 270 -10.83 5.34 51.89
CA LYS A 270 -9.59 5.25 51.09
C LYS A 270 -8.37 4.76 51.89
N HIS A 271 -8.37 4.90 53.19
CA HIS A 271 -7.29 4.46 54.09
C HIS A 271 -7.53 3.06 54.64
N SER A 272 -8.73 2.49 54.48
CA SER A 272 -9.07 1.16 54.98
C SER A 272 -8.26 0.07 54.25
N ARG A 273 -8.14 -1.08 54.95
CA ARG A 273 -7.50 -2.27 54.40
C ARG A 273 -8.30 -2.83 53.23
N GLU A 274 -9.62 -2.79 53.35
CA GLU A 274 -10.58 -3.28 52.33
C GLU A 274 -10.46 -2.49 51.02
N TYR A 275 -10.36 -1.15 51.11
CA TYR A 275 -10.12 -0.31 49.94
C TYR A 275 -8.82 -0.70 49.21
N LYS A 276 -7.73 -0.90 49.97
CA LYS A 276 -6.43 -1.25 49.41
C LYS A 276 -6.44 -2.62 48.72
N ILE A 277 -7.13 -3.61 49.32
CA ILE A 277 -7.31 -4.94 48.73
C ILE A 277 -8.08 -4.82 47.39
N MET A 278 -9.21 -4.10 47.39
CA MET A 278 -10.03 -3.91 46.19
C MET A 278 -9.28 -3.16 45.08
N LYS A 279 -8.32 -2.31 45.44
CA LYS A 279 -7.52 -1.54 44.47
C LYS A 279 -6.35 -2.33 43.89
N ASN A 280 -5.62 -3.09 44.69
CA ASN A 280 -4.33 -3.68 44.37
C ASN A 280 -4.35 -5.20 44.18
N GLY A 281 -5.41 -5.86 44.64
CA GLY A 281 -5.56 -7.32 44.57
C GLY A 281 -6.34 -7.83 43.38
N TRP A 282 -6.49 -6.98 42.37
CA TRP A 282 -7.22 -7.31 41.15
C TRP A 282 -6.31 -7.89 40.07
#